data_dd4520afa25420eea7387c342053656d
#
_entry.id   dd4520afa25420eea7387c342053656d
#
_cell.length_a   1.000
_cell.length_b   1.000
_cell.length_c   1.000
_cell.angle_alpha   90.00
_cell.angle_beta   90.00
_cell.angle_gamma   90.00
#
_symmetry.space_group_name_H-M   'P 1'
#
loop_
_entity.id
_entity.type
_entity.pdbx_description
1 polymer ?
#
loop_
_entity_poly.entity_id
_entity_poly.type
_entity_poly.pdbx_seq_one_letter_code
_entity_poly.pdbx_strand_id
1 'polypeptide(L)' 'MPPNEVETPVELIRALTPERKLEVAHGLWQTAWELTTAGVRTREPSLSESEVRARVRELFLRASA' A
#
# COMPACT_ATOMS: atom_id res chain seq x y z
N MET A 1 19.58 27.24 -1.18
CA MET A 1 18.27 26.73 -1.61
C MET A 1 17.56 26.13 -0.40
N PRO A 2 16.39 26.60 -0.10
CA PRO A 2 15.65 26.03 1.00
C PRO A 2 15.16 24.62 0.69
N PRO A 3 15.31 23.70 1.60
CA PRO A 3 14.84 22.33 1.40
C PRO A 3 13.32 22.22 1.24
N ASN A 4 12.61 23.20 1.70
CA ASN A 4 11.16 23.25 1.60
C ASN A 4 10.64 23.47 0.19
N GLU A 5 11.50 23.70 -0.76
CA GLU A 5 11.09 23.76 -2.15
C GLU A 5 10.78 22.38 -2.70
N VAL A 6 11.20 21.36 -1.99
CA VAL A 6 10.80 20.00 -2.30
C VAL A 6 9.46 19.77 -1.61
N GLU A 7 8.41 19.69 -2.39
CA GLU A 7 7.08 19.43 -1.85
C GLU A 7 7.01 18.05 -1.21
N THR A 8 6.34 17.98 -0.08
CA THR A 8 6.11 16.71 0.58
C THR A 8 5.06 15.91 -0.19
N PRO A 9 5.07 14.56 -0.09
CA PRO A 9 4.03 13.76 -0.71
C PRO A 9 2.61 14.16 -0.32
N VAL A 10 2.44 14.62 0.92
CA VAL A 10 1.12 15.07 1.41
C VAL A 10 0.66 16.31 0.63
N GLU A 11 1.56 17.27 0.42
CA GLU A 11 1.23 18.49 -0.33
C GLU A 11 0.90 18.19 -1.79
N LEU A 12 1.65 17.30 -2.40
CA LEU A 12 1.38 16.86 -3.76
C LEU A 12 0.01 16.22 -3.88
N ILE A 13 -0.34 15.38 -2.93
CA ILE A 13 -1.65 14.70 -2.91
C ILE A 13 -2.77 15.73 -2.74
N ARG A 14 -2.59 16.72 -1.88
CA ARG A 14 -3.60 17.78 -1.66
C ARG A 14 -3.88 18.60 -2.90
N ALA A 15 -2.89 18.74 -3.77
CA ALA A 15 -3.03 19.50 -5.00
C ALA A 15 -3.76 18.73 -6.10
N LEU A 16 -3.99 17.44 -5.93
CA LEU A 16 -4.64 16.61 -6.93
C LEU A 16 -6.17 16.78 -6.92
N THR A 17 -6.79 16.52 -8.06
CA THR A 17 -8.25 16.43 -8.13
C THR A 17 -8.73 15.21 -7.32
N PRO A 18 -10.01 15.19 -6.92
CA PRO A 18 -10.55 14.01 -6.22
C PRO A 18 -10.38 12.71 -6.98
N GLU A 19 -10.58 12.74 -8.30
CA GLU A 19 -10.40 11.56 -9.15
C GLU A 19 -8.96 11.09 -9.14
N ARG A 20 -8.02 12.02 -9.24
CA ARG A 20 -6.60 11.69 -9.22
C ARG A 20 -6.17 11.16 -7.86
N LYS A 21 -6.74 11.71 -6.78
CA LYS A 21 -6.47 11.21 -5.42
C LYS A 21 -6.88 9.75 -5.29
N LEU A 22 -8.02 9.37 -5.85
CA LEU A 22 -8.47 7.99 -5.82
C LEU A 22 -7.54 7.07 -6.61
N GLU A 23 -7.07 7.51 -7.77
CA GLU A 23 -6.12 6.73 -8.56
C GLU A 23 -4.82 6.49 -7.79
N VAL A 24 -4.28 7.54 -7.18
CA VAL A 24 -3.04 7.46 -6.40
C VAL A 24 -3.24 6.54 -5.21
N ALA A 25 -4.34 6.70 -4.49
CA ALA A 25 -4.65 5.86 -3.33
C ALA A 25 -4.77 4.39 -3.72
N HIS A 26 -5.44 4.11 -4.84
CA HIS A 26 -5.58 2.75 -5.35
C HIS A 26 -4.22 2.14 -5.72
N GLY A 27 -3.37 2.91 -6.38
CA GLY A 27 -2.03 2.47 -6.75
C GLY A 27 -1.18 2.15 -5.54
N LEU A 28 -1.22 3.01 -4.52
CA LEU A 28 -0.49 2.78 -3.28
C LEU A 28 -1.00 1.53 -2.56
N TRP A 29 -2.31 1.34 -2.52
CA TRP A 29 -2.92 0.17 -1.91
C TRP A 29 -2.50 -1.11 -2.62
N GLN A 30 -2.53 -1.12 -3.96
CA GLN A 30 -2.07 -2.27 -4.74
C GLN A 30 -0.62 -2.61 -4.46
N THR A 31 0.24 -1.61 -4.43
CA THR A 31 1.67 -1.80 -4.16
C THR A 31 1.87 -2.40 -2.76
N ALA A 32 1.17 -1.88 -1.77
CA ALA A 32 1.24 -2.40 -0.41
C ALA A 32 0.76 -3.85 -0.34
N TRP A 33 -0.32 -4.17 -1.06
CA TRP A 33 -0.84 -5.54 -1.12
C TRP A 33 0.19 -6.49 -1.73
N GLU A 34 0.80 -6.11 -2.85
CA GLU A 34 1.80 -6.92 -3.52
C GLU A 34 3.04 -7.17 -2.65
N LEU A 35 3.51 -6.13 -1.98
CA LEU A 35 4.66 -6.25 -1.08
C LEU A 35 4.35 -7.15 0.12
N THR A 36 3.16 -7.00 0.69
CA THR A 36 2.73 -7.83 1.82
C THR A 36 2.59 -9.29 1.38
N THR A 37 2.04 -9.51 0.20
CA THR A 37 1.90 -10.85 -0.38
C THR A 37 3.27 -11.51 -0.58
N ALA A 38 4.21 -10.78 -1.14
CA ALA A 38 5.57 -11.29 -1.32
C ALA A 38 6.22 -11.64 0.02
N GLY A 39 6.02 -10.79 1.03
CA GLY A 39 6.53 -11.03 2.38
C GLY A 39 5.95 -12.30 3.00
N VAL A 40 4.65 -12.51 2.85
CA VAL A 40 3.98 -13.71 3.36
C VAL A 40 4.54 -14.96 2.66
N ARG A 41 4.65 -14.93 1.34
CA ARG A 41 5.19 -16.08 0.59
C ARG A 41 6.62 -16.42 0.99
N THR A 42 7.41 -15.40 1.28
CA THR A 42 8.80 -15.60 1.71
C THR A 42 8.88 -16.24 3.09
N ARG A 43 8.04 -15.78 4.02
CA ARG A 43 8.07 -16.27 5.39
C ARG A 43 7.35 -17.60 5.58
N GLU A 44 6.32 -17.84 4.77
CA GLU A 44 5.46 -19.02 4.89
C GLU A 44 5.30 -19.68 3.52
N PRO A 45 6.37 -20.27 2.98
CA PRO A 45 6.37 -20.78 1.59
C PRO A 45 5.45 -21.99 1.36
N SER A 46 5.00 -22.62 2.43
CA SER A 46 4.13 -23.80 2.32
C SER A 46 2.64 -23.44 2.18
N LEU A 47 2.28 -22.17 2.29
CA LEU A 47 0.88 -21.76 2.17
C LEU A 47 0.38 -21.85 0.73
N SER A 48 -0.86 -22.27 0.56
CA SER A 48 -1.54 -22.23 -0.73
C SER A 48 -1.88 -20.78 -1.11
N GLU A 49 -2.26 -20.56 -2.36
CA GLU A 49 -2.64 -19.21 -2.81
C GLU A 49 -3.80 -18.64 -2.00
N SER A 50 -4.81 -19.46 -1.68
CA SER A 50 -5.95 -19.00 -0.89
C SER A 50 -5.54 -18.67 0.54
N GLU A 51 -4.62 -19.43 1.12
CA GLU A 51 -4.08 -19.17 2.45
C GLU A 51 -3.25 -17.90 2.48
N VAL A 52 -2.45 -17.67 1.45
CA VAL A 52 -1.68 -16.43 1.31
C VAL A 52 -2.61 -15.22 1.28
N ARG A 53 -3.66 -15.28 0.47
CA ARG A 53 -4.64 -14.20 0.38
C ARG A 53 -5.34 -13.93 1.71
N ALA A 54 -5.71 -14.98 2.41
CA ALA A 54 -6.34 -14.85 3.73
C ALA A 54 -5.40 -14.20 4.73
N ARG A 55 -4.14 -14.60 4.69
CA ARG A 55 -3.12 -14.05 5.58
C ARG A 55 -2.86 -12.57 5.31
N VAL A 56 -2.76 -12.20 4.04
CA VAL A 56 -2.57 -10.80 3.63
C VAL A 56 -3.75 -9.95 4.09
N ARG A 57 -4.97 -10.44 3.87
CA ARG A 57 -6.17 -9.73 4.32
C ARG A 57 -6.17 -9.51 5.83
N GLU A 58 -5.80 -10.52 6.59
CA GLU A 58 -5.69 -10.43 8.05
C GLU A 58 -4.71 -9.33 8.46
N LEU A 59 -3.55 -9.29 7.82
CA LEU A 59 -2.53 -8.28 8.11
C LEU A 59 -3.03 -6.87 7.79
N PHE A 60 -3.73 -6.69 6.69
CA PHE A 60 -4.31 -5.39 6.33
C PHE A 60 -5.38 -4.96 7.32
N LEU A 61 -6.21 -5.87 7.77
CA LEU A 61 -7.24 -5.56 8.77
C LEU A 61 -6.63 -5.12 10.10
N ARG A 62 -5.54 -5.77 10.51
CA ARG A 62 -4.83 -5.36 11.71
C ARG A 62 -4.23 -3.98 11.59
N ALA A 63 -3.64 -3.68 10.44
CA ALA A 63 -3.02 -2.38 10.21
C ALA A 63 -4.06 -1.26 10.18
N SER A 64 -5.30 -1.57 9.83
CA SER A 64 -6.40 -0.61 9.76
C SER A 64 -7.13 -0.42 11.08
N ALA A 65 -6.87 -1.27 12.04
CA ALA A 65 -7.56 -1.23 13.34
C ALA A 65 -7.09 -0.07 14.24
#